data_f8643e2857ccc2f1b2178a9e2a706337
#
_entry.id   f8643e2857ccc2f1b2178a9e2a706337
#
_cell.length_a   1.000
_cell.length_b   1.000
_cell.length_c   1.000
_cell.angle_alpha   90.00
_cell.angle_beta   90.00
_cell.angle_gamma   90.00
#
_symmetry.space_group_name_H-M   'P 1'
#
loop_
_entity.id
_entity.type
_entity.pdbx_description
1 polymer ?
#
loop_
_entity_poly.entity_id
_entity_poly.type
_entity_poly.pdbx_seq_one_letter_code
_entity_poly.pdbx_strand_id
1 'polypeptide(L)'
;MCGARAAALMAALAALLAVGEPGHGAGLGGDGAAEVDDAELDAAELAAADVPAWRELWQASLAALRREPSINTTREEVLAPVGGVAFLHCPVRNLGERGVSWVRRRDWHILSSGLLLYTNDERFQVLHGEGSDDWILQIKYVQKRDNGTYECQVASGGGGTLSRRVELRVLVPEAFILGAEEYHVDAGSAINLVCIIENSPAPPQYVFWYHNARMINYDEAQGVTVSTAPGARTQSALRVHAARPSHAGNYSCRAPGADPAHIYVYVSEGSDKMAATLSRNAAVAQGPPVSVLLYALLASAVLSAGALERT
;
A
#
# COMPACT_ATOMS: atom_id res chain seq x y z
N MET A 1 39.42 -8.92 -19.13
CA MET A 1 39.44 -9.94 -20.20
C MET A 1 38.70 -9.50 -21.48
N CYS A 2 38.42 -8.21 -21.65
CA CYS A 2 37.70 -7.68 -22.82
C CYS A 2 38.64 -7.21 -23.99
N GLY A 3 39.94 -7.02 -23.74
CA GLY A 3 40.87 -6.49 -24.75
C GLY A 3 41.37 -7.51 -25.78
N ALA A 4 41.40 -8.80 -25.45
CA ALA A 4 41.93 -9.82 -26.36
C ALA A 4 40.95 -10.27 -27.46
N ARG A 5 39.64 -10.06 -27.26
CA ARG A 5 38.60 -10.43 -28.24
C ARG A 5 38.40 -9.38 -29.34
N ALA A 6 38.66 -8.11 -29.05
CA ALA A 6 38.59 -7.05 -30.03
C ALA A 6 39.74 -7.09 -31.05
N ALA A 7 40.96 -7.50 -30.63
CA ALA A 7 42.10 -7.62 -31.49
C ALA A 7 41.96 -8.79 -32.49
N ALA A 8 41.30 -9.88 -32.12
CA ALA A 8 41.08 -11.01 -33.02
C ALA A 8 40.01 -10.70 -34.09
N LEU A 9 39.03 -9.87 -33.80
CA LEU A 9 38.00 -9.44 -34.77
C LEU A 9 38.55 -8.48 -35.80
N MET A 10 39.48 -7.60 -35.43
CA MET A 10 40.12 -6.66 -36.36
C MET A 10 41.13 -7.36 -37.30
N ALA A 11 41.81 -8.42 -36.83
CA ALA A 11 42.71 -9.22 -37.68
C ALA A 11 41.92 -10.05 -38.72
N ALA A 12 40.76 -10.55 -38.40
CA ALA A 12 39.88 -11.30 -39.32
C ALA A 12 39.29 -10.39 -40.43
N LEU A 13 38.94 -9.13 -40.11
CA LEU A 13 38.44 -8.17 -41.09
C LEU A 13 39.54 -7.72 -42.07
N ALA A 14 40.77 -7.60 -41.61
CA ALA A 14 41.91 -7.22 -42.47
C ALA A 14 42.29 -8.32 -43.49
N ALA A 15 42.12 -9.60 -43.15
CA ALA A 15 42.32 -10.72 -44.04
C ALA A 15 41.26 -10.85 -45.16
N LEU A 16 40.03 -10.40 -44.90
CA LEU A 16 38.92 -10.42 -45.88
C LEU A 16 38.98 -9.30 -46.92
N LEU A 17 39.75 -8.22 -46.69
CA LEU A 17 39.94 -7.11 -47.61
C LEU A 17 41.15 -7.27 -48.54
N ALA A 18 41.98 -8.30 -48.36
CA ALA A 18 43.17 -8.58 -49.16
C ALA A 18 42.93 -9.53 -50.37
N VAL A 19 41.75 -10.04 -50.53
CA VAL A 19 41.39 -10.92 -51.66
C VAL A 19 40.44 -10.20 -52.61
N GLY A 20 40.99 -9.42 -53.49
CA GLY A 20 40.17 -8.81 -54.57
C GLY A 20 40.90 -7.74 -55.35
N GLU A 21 41.76 -8.12 -56.31
CA GLU A 21 41.80 -7.47 -57.63
C GLU A 21 42.62 -8.32 -58.61
N PRO A 22 42.10 -8.75 -59.74
CA PRO A 22 42.90 -9.30 -60.82
C PRO A 22 43.35 -8.13 -61.71
N GLY A 23 44.63 -7.72 -61.57
CA GLY A 23 45.27 -6.77 -62.49
C GLY A 23 45.97 -7.46 -63.64
N HIS A 24 45.59 -7.14 -64.87
CA HIS A 24 46.25 -7.43 -66.16
C HIS A 24 47.59 -6.79 -66.25
N GLY A 25 48.56 -7.50 -66.90
CA GLY A 25 49.59 -6.81 -67.64
C GLY A 25 50.94 -7.48 -67.75
N ALA A 26 51.16 -8.16 -68.85
CA ALA A 26 52.33 -8.18 -69.75
C ALA A 26 53.77 -8.29 -69.18
N GLY A 27 54.44 -9.42 -69.42
CA GLY A 27 55.54 -9.66 -70.36
C GLY A 27 56.95 -9.36 -69.91
N LEU A 28 57.83 -10.35 -70.24
CA LEU A 28 59.26 -10.35 -70.52
C LEU A 28 60.23 -10.81 -69.43
N GLY A 29 60.68 -12.06 -69.58
CA GLY A 29 62.06 -12.54 -69.77
C GLY A 29 63.03 -12.40 -68.59
N GLY A 30 63.58 -13.51 -68.19
CA GLY A 30 64.78 -13.57 -67.38
C GLY A 30 65.00 -14.85 -66.63
N ASP A 31 65.84 -15.71 -67.18
CA ASP A 31 66.28 -17.00 -66.56
C ASP A 31 66.90 -16.79 -65.19
N GLY A 32 66.48 -17.59 -64.25
CA GLY A 32 67.07 -17.70 -62.91
C GLY A 32 66.41 -18.79 -62.15
N ALA A 33 66.82 -20.04 -62.34
CA ALA A 33 66.38 -21.16 -61.52
C ALA A 33 66.88 -20.97 -60.09
N ALA A 34 65.94 -20.68 -59.23
CA ALA A 34 66.08 -20.96 -57.79
C ALA A 34 64.96 -21.96 -57.45
N GLU A 35 65.43 -23.15 -57.15
CA GLU A 35 64.60 -24.22 -56.59
C GLU A 35 64.00 -23.73 -55.27
N VAL A 36 62.77 -23.33 -55.32
CA VAL A 36 61.97 -23.09 -54.13
C VAL A 36 61.20 -24.36 -53.85
N ASP A 37 61.62 -25.04 -52.77
CA ASP A 37 60.87 -26.14 -52.21
C ASP A 37 59.41 -25.76 -52.14
N ASP A 38 58.63 -26.39 -52.95
CA ASP A 38 57.16 -26.42 -52.83
C ASP A 38 56.76 -27.02 -51.50
N ALA A 39 56.76 -26.21 -50.46
CA ALA A 39 55.92 -26.43 -49.37
C ALA A 39 54.50 -26.06 -49.84
N GLU A 40 53.93 -26.92 -50.67
CA GLU A 40 52.49 -27.04 -50.92
C GLU A 40 51.85 -27.29 -49.60
N LEU A 41 51.68 -26.26 -48.79
CA LEU A 41 50.81 -26.23 -47.65
C LEU A 41 49.42 -26.56 -48.18
N ASP A 42 49.07 -27.83 -47.91
CA ASP A 42 47.78 -28.39 -48.26
C ASP A 42 46.67 -27.44 -47.87
N ALA A 43 46.22 -26.62 -48.81
CA ALA A 43 45.05 -25.74 -48.65
C ALA A 43 43.81 -26.55 -48.29
N ALA A 44 43.84 -27.86 -48.51
CA ALA A 44 42.79 -28.78 -48.10
C ALA A 44 42.85 -29.07 -46.60
N GLU A 45 44.02 -29.06 -45.96
CA GLU A 45 44.17 -29.29 -44.52
C GLU A 45 43.84 -28.05 -43.70
N LEU A 46 44.09 -26.85 -44.23
CA LEU A 46 43.62 -25.58 -43.65
C LEU A 46 42.10 -25.33 -43.84
N ALA A 47 41.52 -25.91 -44.90
CA ALA A 47 40.07 -25.85 -45.10
C ALA A 47 39.27 -26.85 -44.28
N ALA A 48 39.92 -27.93 -43.80
CA ALA A 48 39.23 -29.01 -43.06
C ALA A 48 39.23 -28.81 -41.53
N ALA A 49 40.14 -27.99 -41.00
CA ALA A 49 40.37 -27.98 -39.55
C ALA A 49 39.40 -27.12 -38.72
N ASP A 50 38.65 -26.14 -39.30
CA ASP A 50 37.93 -25.19 -38.43
C ASP A 50 36.53 -24.75 -38.92
N VAL A 51 36.04 -25.34 -40.02
CA VAL A 51 34.69 -24.97 -40.54
C VAL A 51 33.53 -25.33 -39.60
N PRO A 52 33.57 -26.40 -38.80
CA PRO A 52 32.51 -26.67 -37.83
C PRO A 52 32.43 -25.67 -36.68
N ALA A 53 33.56 -25.27 -36.11
CA ALA A 53 33.62 -24.45 -34.91
C ALA A 53 33.09 -23.01 -35.11
N TRP A 54 33.45 -22.34 -36.21
CA TRP A 54 32.92 -21.01 -36.48
C TRP A 54 31.46 -21.06 -36.91
N ARG A 55 31.01 -22.11 -37.57
CA ARG A 55 29.59 -22.31 -37.92
C ARG A 55 28.74 -22.55 -36.68
N GLU A 56 29.22 -23.34 -35.72
CA GLU A 56 28.57 -23.55 -34.44
C GLU A 56 28.52 -22.27 -33.61
N LEU A 57 29.64 -21.50 -33.55
CA LEU A 57 29.72 -20.20 -32.92
C LEU A 57 28.75 -19.20 -33.55
N TRP A 58 28.68 -19.17 -34.89
CA TRP A 58 27.76 -18.33 -35.62
C TRP A 58 26.31 -18.75 -35.40
N GLN A 59 26.01 -20.04 -35.44
CA GLN A 59 24.66 -20.56 -35.13
C GLN A 59 24.28 -20.30 -33.67
N ALA A 60 25.22 -20.46 -32.73
CA ALA A 60 24.99 -20.11 -31.32
C ALA A 60 24.75 -18.60 -31.15
N SER A 61 25.47 -17.76 -31.86
CA SER A 61 25.26 -16.30 -31.87
C SER A 61 23.90 -15.95 -32.46
N LEU A 62 23.53 -16.56 -33.58
CA LEU A 62 22.21 -16.39 -34.18
C LEU A 62 21.08 -16.92 -33.31
N ALA A 63 21.30 -18.03 -32.60
CA ALA A 63 20.35 -18.56 -31.63
C ALA A 63 20.22 -17.65 -30.39
N ALA A 64 21.32 -17.00 -29.98
CA ALA A 64 21.30 -16.00 -28.91
C ALA A 64 20.53 -14.74 -29.33
N LEU A 65 20.69 -14.28 -30.57
CA LEU A 65 19.94 -13.15 -31.15
C LEU A 65 18.46 -13.48 -31.37
N ARG A 66 18.11 -14.74 -31.54
CA ARG A 66 16.72 -15.23 -31.70
C ARG A 66 16.03 -15.57 -30.39
N ARG A 67 16.71 -15.39 -29.23
CA ARG A 67 16.07 -15.65 -27.94
C ARG A 67 14.84 -14.75 -27.80
N GLU A 68 13.70 -15.42 -27.60
CA GLU A 68 12.46 -14.72 -27.30
C GLU A 68 12.54 -14.01 -25.96
N PRO A 69 11.96 -12.80 -25.82
CA PRO A 69 11.86 -12.15 -24.53
C PRO A 69 11.07 -13.03 -23.56
N SER A 70 11.47 -13.00 -22.33
CA SER A 70 10.82 -13.77 -21.26
C SER A 70 10.43 -12.82 -20.12
N ILE A 71 9.17 -12.86 -19.73
CA ILE A 71 8.60 -12.06 -18.65
C ILE A 71 7.88 -12.98 -17.67
N ASN A 72 8.06 -12.71 -16.37
CA ASN A 72 7.28 -13.42 -15.35
C ASN A 72 5.83 -12.90 -15.37
N THR A 73 4.88 -13.77 -15.70
CA THR A 73 3.45 -13.43 -15.81
C THR A 73 2.69 -13.47 -14.48
N THR A 74 3.37 -13.83 -13.37
CA THR A 74 2.74 -13.80 -12.04
C THR A 74 2.26 -12.39 -11.71
N ARG A 75 1.02 -12.30 -11.22
CA ARG A 75 0.46 -11.04 -10.71
C ARG A 75 1.21 -10.65 -9.45
N GLU A 76 1.64 -9.41 -9.39
CA GLU A 76 2.29 -8.82 -8.23
C GLU A 76 1.41 -7.73 -7.64
N GLU A 77 1.37 -7.64 -6.31
CA GLU A 77 0.69 -6.58 -5.59
C GLU A 77 1.75 -5.68 -4.94
N VAL A 78 1.67 -4.38 -5.21
CA VAL A 78 2.54 -3.36 -4.65
C VAL A 78 1.72 -2.46 -3.74
N LEU A 79 2.12 -2.34 -2.49
CA LEU A 79 1.49 -1.47 -1.49
C LEU A 79 2.26 -0.14 -1.44
N ALA A 80 1.57 0.97 -1.61
CA ALA A 80 2.17 2.29 -1.46
C ALA A 80 1.27 3.23 -0.65
N PRO A 81 1.83 4.01 0.28
CA PRO A 81 1.05 4.99 1.02
C PRO A 81 0.65 6.17 0.13
N VAL A 82 -0.50 6.76 0.38
CA VAL A 82 -0.88 8.04 -0.23
C VAL A 82 0.19 9.10 0.07
N GLY A 83 0.59 9.88 -0.95
CA GLY A 83 1.69 10.84 -0.86
C GLY A 83 3.10 10.25 -0.94
N GLY A 84 3.25 8.93 -0.88
CA GLY A 84 4.53 8.22 -1.00
C GLY A 84 4.98 8.00 -2.43
N VAL A 85 5.89 7.04 -2.61
CA VAL A 85 6.41 6.62 -3.91
C VAL A 85 6.10 5.14 -4.11
N ALA A 86 5.62 4.79 -5.31
CA ALA A 86 5.46 3.41 -5.74
C ALA A 86 6.50 3.05 -6.79
N PHE A 87 7.02 1.83 -6.72
CA PHE A 87 7.90 1.23 -7.72
C PHE A 87 7.26 -0.06 -8.22
N LEU A 88 6.89 -0.07 -9.50
CA LEU A 88 6.28 -1.22 -10.15
C LEU A 88 7.36 -1.88 -11.01
N HIS A 89 7.70 -3.12 -10.70
CA HIS A 89 8.81 -3.84 -11.31
C HIS A 89 8.37 -4.67 -12.50
N CYS A 90 9.16 -4.63 -13.57
CA CYS A 90 8.97 -5.44 -14.76
C CYS A 90 10.29 -6.04 -15.23
N PRO A 91 10.74 -7.16 -14.64
CA PRO A 91 11.94 -7.84 -15.11
C PRO A 91 11.66 -8.58 -16.43
N VAL A 92 12.41 -8.20 -17.47
CA VAL A 92 12.31 -8.78 -18.81
C VAL A 92 13.67 -9.30 -19.24
N ARG A 93 13.78 -10.61 -19.45
CA ARG A 93 15.01 -11.25 -19.94
C ARG A 93 14.98 -11.35 -21.46
N ASN A 94 16.15 -11.31 -22.09
CA ASN A 94 16.34 -11.44 -23.53
C ASN A 94 15.54 -10.39 -24.35
N LEU A 95 15.44 -9.17 -23.85
CA LEU A 95 14.66 -8.10 -24.47
C LEU A 95 15.15 -7.78 -25.89
N GLY A 96 16.48 -7.81 -26.13
CA GLY A 96 17.08 -7.38 -27.38
C GLY A 96 16.82 -5.89 -27.64
N GLU A 97 16.49 -5.54 -28.86
CA GLU A 97 16.16 -4.15 -29.28
C GLU A 97 14.67 -3.79 -29.07
N ARG A 98 13.89 -4.65 -28.42
CA ARG A 98 12.48 -4.41 -28.19
C ARG A 98 12.26 -3.43 -27.05
N GLY A 99 11.21 -2.61 -27.15
CA GLY A 99 10.83 -1.68 -26.10
C GLY A 99 9.86 -2.34 -25.10
N VAL A 100 9.96 -1.93 -23.84
CA VAL A 100 9.00 -2.26 -22.79
C VAL A 100 8.02 -1.11 -22.65
N SER A 101 6.71 -1.39 -22.69
CA SER A 101 5.67 -0.37 -22.54
C SER A 101 4.90 -0.57 -21.25
N TRP A 102 4.62 0.53 -20.54
CA TRP A 102 3.74 0.54 -19.39
C TRP A 102 2.36 1.07 -19.77
N VAL A 103 1.31 0.33 -19.41
CA VAL A 103 -0.10 0.64 -19.71
C VAL A 103 -0.89 0.68 -18.42
N ARG A 104 -1.68 1.72 -18.21
CA ARG A 104 -2.65 1.80 -17.12
C ARG A 104 -3.96 1.15 -17.55
N ARG A 105 -4.35 0.06 -16.90
CA ARG A 105 -5.45 -0.82 -17.34
C ARG A 105 -6.84 -0.20 -17.25
N ARG A 106 -7.08 0.70 -16.32
CA ARG A 106 -8.43 1.28 -16.12
C ARG A 106 -8.97 2.05 -17.33
N ASP A 107 -8.07 2.65 -18.11
CA ASP A 107 -8.36 3.48 -19.28
C ASP A 107 -7.51 3.14 -20.51
N TRP A 108 -6.71 2.07 -20.41
CA TRP A 108 -5.80 1.60 -21.45
C TRP A 108 -4.80 2.65 -21.92
N HIS A 109 -4.51 3.64 -21.06
CA HIS A 109 -3.58 4.69 -21.37
C HIS A 109 -2.14 4.16 -21.37
N ILE A 110 -1.43 4.36 -22.49
CA ILE A 110 -0.01 4.04 -22.59
C ILE A 110 0.74 5.14 -21.84
N LEU A 111 1.39 4.78 -20.73
CA LEU A 111 2.18 5.69 -19.91
C LEU A 111 3.57 5.90 -20.48
N SER A 112 4.18 4.83 -21.00
CA SER A 112 5.53 4.89 -21.58
C SER A 112 5.74 3.84 -22.65
N SER A 113 6.72 4.11 -23.51
CA SER A 113 7.36 3.13 -24.40
C SER A 113 8.88 3.28 -24.28
N GLY A 114 9.54 2.27 -23.71
CA GLY A 114 10.90 2.41 -23.23
C GLY A 114 10.98 3.49 -22.14
N LEU A 115 11.93 4.36 -22.25
CA LEU A 115 12.13 5.52 -21.36
C LEU A 115 11.27 6.74 -21.74
N LEU A 116 10.64 6.71 -22.92
CA LEU A 116 9.83 7.82 -23.41
C LEU A 116 8.43 7.78 -22.75
N LEU A 117 8.05 8.88 -22.11
CA LEU A 117 6.75 9.04 -21.46
C LEU A 117 5.72 9.62 -22.44
N TYR A 118 4.49 9.09 -22.39
CA TYR A 118 3.32 9.54 -23.15
C TYR A 118 2.22 10.13 -22.25
N THR A 119 2.54 10.37 -20.98
CA THR A 119 1.68 11.04 -20.03
C THR A 119 2.22 12.43 -19.69
N ASN A 120 1.30 13.40 -19.50
CA ASN A 120 1.65 14.74 -19.01
C ASN A 120 1.74 14.80 -17.48
N ASP A 121 1.47 13.69 -16.78
CA ASP A 121 1.57 13.62 -15.32
C ASP A 121 3.03 13.38 -14.93
N GLU A 122 3.71 14.45 -14.48
CA GLU A 122 5.14 14.45 -14.11
C GLU A 122 5.50 13.52 -12.95
N ARG A 123 4.48 12.96 -12.27
CA ARG A 123 4.69 12.00 -11.18
C ARG A 123 5.17 10.63 -11.68
N PHE A 124 4.92 10.33 -12.96
CA PHE A 124 5.35 9.08 -13.57
C PHE A 124 6.75 9.21 -14.15
N GLN A 125 7.58 8.20 -13.91
CA GLN A 125 8.92 8.09 -14.46
C GLN A 125 9.27 6.62 -14.70
N VAL A 126 9.95 6.31 -15.80
CA VAL A 126 10.52 4.98 -16.03
C VAL A 126 11.98 5.00 -15.63
N LEU A 127 12.35 4.04 -14.79
CA LEU A 127 13.73 3.82 -14.38
C LEU A 127 14.24 2.52 -14.99
N HIS A 128 15.40 2.58 -15.64
CA HIS A 128 16.10 1.44 -16.20
C HIS A 128 17.60 1.69 -16.18
N GLY A 129 18.35 0.81 -15.54
CA GLY A 129 19.80 0.88 -15.48
C GLY A 129 20.44 0.14 -16.66
N GLU A 130 21.61 0.58 -17.11
CA GLU A 130 22.38 -0.12 -18.15
C GLU A 130 22.66 -1.56 -17.70
N GLY A 131 22.31 -2.54 -18.55
CA GLY A 131 22.49 -3.96 -18.28
C GLY A 131 21.53 -4.57 -17.26
N SER A 132 20.55 -3.81 -16.79
CA SER A 132 19.48 -4.33 -15.94
C SER A 132 18.39 -5.00 -16.78
N ASP A 133 17.84 -6.09 -16.29
CA ASP A 133 16.65 -6.72 -16.87
C ASP A 133 15.36 -6.01 -16.43
N ASP A 134 15.40 -5.11 -15.43
CA ASP A 134 14.23 -4.54 -14.78
C ASP A 134 13.85 -3.17 -15.34
N TRP A 135 12.58 -3.03 -15.70
CA TRP A 135 11.95 -1.80 -16.15
C TRP A 135 10.95 -1.32 -15.12
N ILE A 136 11.34 -0.34 -14.33
CA ILE A 136 10.60 0.09 -13.16
C ILE A 136 9.75 1.31 -13.52
N LEU A 137 8.43 1.22 -13.34
CA LEU A 137 7.55 2.40 -13.35
C LEU A 137 7.52 3.00 -11.96
N GLN A 138 8.10 4.17 -11.79
CA GLN A 138 8.04 4.96 -10.56
C GLN A 138 6.85 5.91 -10.61
N ILE A 139 6.07 5.95 -9.52
CA ILE A 139 4.97 6.91 -9.33
C ILE A 139 5.27 7.69 -8.05
N LYS A 140 5.57 8.98 -8.18
CA LYS A 140 5.82 9.89 -7.06
C LYS A 140 4.51 10.48 -6.55
N TYR A 141 4.45 10.82 -5.25
CA TYR A 141 3.27 11.44 -4.64
C TYR A 141 1.98 10.70 -4.97
N VAL A 142 2.00 9.38 -4.70
CA VAL A 142 0.90 8.47 -4.99
C VAL A 142 -0.42 9.02 -4.45
N GLN A 143 -1.46 8.99 -5.27
CA GLN A 143 -2.80 9.47 -4.95
C GLN A 143 -3.81 8.32 -4.93
N LYS A 144 -4.93 8.48 -4.23
CA LYS A 144 -6.03 7.48 -4.20
C LYS A 144 -6.46 7.03 -5.61
N ARG A 145 -6.45 7.97 -6.58
CA ARG A 145 -6.80 7.69 -7.97
C ARG A 145 -5.77 6.81 -8.72
N ASP A 146 -4.56 6.63 -8.20
CA ASP A 146 -3.54 5.79 -8.83
C ASP A 146 -3.73 4.31 -8.49
N ASN A 147 -4.62 4.00 -7.56
CA ASN A 147 -5.00 2.63 -7.23
C ASN A 147 -5.53 1.90 -8.46
N GLY A 148 -5.03 0.69 -8.71
CA GLY A 148 -5.48 -0.15 -9.81
C GLY A 148 -4.37 -0.95 -10.47
N THR A 149 -4.69 -1.56 -11.61
CA THR A 149 -3.78 -2.46 -12.32
C THR A 149 -3.00 -1.71 -13.39
N TYR A 150 -1.70 -1.93 -13.40
CA TYR A 150 -0.76 -1.51 -14.42
C TYR A 150 -0.24 -2.74 -15.15
N GLU A 151 0.04 -2.62 -16.42
CA GLU A 151 0.49 -3.72 -17.25
C GLU A 151 1.78 -3.31 -17.98
N CYS A 152 2.81 -4.10 -17.78
CA CYS A 152 4.04 -4.03 -18.53
C CYS A 152 3.93 -4.95 -19.74
N GLN A 153 4.23 -4.46 -20.93
CA GLN A 153 4.06 -5.16 -22.19
C GLN A 153 5.35 -5.14 -23.01
N VAL A 154 5.64 -6.28 -23.65
CA VAL A 154 6.77 -6.48 -24.56
C VAL A 154 6.29 -7.21 -25.81
N ALA A 155 6.73 -6.77 -26.99
CA ALA A 155 6.44 -7.46 -28.24
C ALA A 155 7.17 -8.81 -28.28
N SER A 156 6.45 -9.90 -28.62
CA SER A 156 7.00 -11.23 -28.90
C SER A 156 7.39 -11.34 -30.39
N GLY A 157 8.34 -12.23 -30.71
CA GLY A 157 8.82 -12.45 -32.09
C GLY A 157 7.76 -13.02 -33.05
N GLY A 158 6.69 -13.59 -32.55
CA GLY A 158 5.57 -14.12 -33.35
C GLY A 158 4.41 -13.15 -33.61
N GLY A 159 4.59 -11.83 -33.37
CA GLY A 159 3.53 -10.82 -33.50
C GLY A 159 2.60 -10.75 -32.29
N GLY A 160 2.86 -11.52 -31.23
CA GLY A 160 2.14 -11.48 -29.97
C GLY A 160 2.72 -10.44 -29.01
N THR A 161 2.07 -10.30 -27.85
CA THR A 161 2.51 -9.45 -26.74
C THR A 161 2.61 -10.28 -25.48
N LEU A 162 3.77 -10.24 -24.82
CA LEU A 162 3.94 -10.75 -23.48
C LEU A 162 3.59 -9.65 -22.50
N SER A 163 2.88 -9.97 -21.42
CA SER A 163 2.49 -8.98 -20.44
C SER A 163 2.60 -9.48 -19.00
N ARG A 164 2.94 -8.55 -18.08
CA ARG A 164 2.92 -8.73 -16.64
C ARG A 164 2.00 -7.70 -16.02
N ARG A 165 1.14 -8.14 -15.11
CA ARG A 165 0.23 -7.28 -14.38
C ARG A 165 0.74 -7.02 -12.98
N VAL A 166 0.80 -5.74 -12.62
CA VAL A 166 1.14 -5.26 -11.30
C VAL A 166 -0.06 -4.49 -10.75
N GLU A 167 -0.55 -4.89 -9.59
CA GLU A 167 -1.64 -4.22 -8.91
C GLU A 167 -1.08 -3.25 -7.89
N LEU A 168 -1.29 -1.96 -8.11
CA LEU A 168 -0.96 -0.94 -7.13
C LEU A 168 -2.13 -0.77 -6.17
N ARG A 169 -1.89 -1.03 -4.88
CA ARG A 169 -2.80 -0.76 -3.79
C ARG A 169 -2.34 0.46 -3.01
N VAL A 170 -3.15 1.50 -3.04
CA VAL A 170 -2.84 2.74 -2.32
C VAL A 170 -3.38 2.65 -0.90
N LEU A 171 -2.46 2.67 0.07
CA LEU A 171 -2.79 2.68 1.49
C LEU A 171 -3.17 4.10 1.91
N VAL A 172 -4.39 4.23 2.41
CA VAL A 172 -4.89 5.47 3.01
C VAL A 172 -5.09 5.19 4.49
N PRO A 173 -4.35 5.86 5.37
CA PRO A 173 -4.58 5.69 6.80
C PRO A 173 -6.02 6.08 7.17
N GLU A 174 -6.67 5.25 7.97
CA GLU A 174 -8.03 5.46 8.47
C GLU A 174 -8.04 5.34 9.98
N ALA A 175 -8.78 6.24 10.63
CA ALA A 175 -9.05 6.17 12.06
C ALA A 175 -10.53 5.93 12.28
N PHE A 176 -10.87 5.06 13.24
CA PHE A 176 -12.24 4.89 13.69
C PHE A 176 -12.27 4.57 15.20
N ILE A 177 -13.34 5.00 15.87
CA ILE A 177 -13.55 4.71 17.28
C ILE A 177 -14.48 3.50 17.36
N LEU A 178 -14.09 2.51 18.18
CA LEU A 178 -14.90 1.29 18.37
C LEU A 178 -16.23 1.62 19.05
N GLY A 179 -17.31 1.06 18.49
CA GLY A 179 -18.67 1.22 19.00
C GLY A 179 -19.60 1.88 17.99
N ALA A 180 -20.74 2.32 18.46
CA ALA A 180 -21.68 3.12 17.69
C ALA A 180 -21.20 4.58 17.59
N GLU A 181 -21.90 5.40 16.81
CA GLU A 181 -21.61 6.85 16.68
C GLU A 181 -21.87 7.62 18.00
N GLU A 182 -22.65 7.01 18.90
CA GLU A 182 -23.03 7.55 20.19
C GLU A 182 -22.65 6.58 21.32
N TYR A 183 -22.18 7.12 22.42
CA TYR A 183 -21.82 6.38 23.63
C TYR A 183 -22.56 6.94 24.84
N HIS A 184 -23.42 6.12 25.44
CA HIS A 184 -24.24 6.50 26.61
C HIS A 184 -23.62 5.91 27.87
N VAL A 185 -23.46 6.73 28.91
CA VAL A 185 -22.86 6.34 30.19
C VAL A 185 -23.53 7.08 31.33
N ASP A 186 -23.65 6.41 32.47
CA ASP A 186 -24.16 7.02 33.72
C ASP A 186 -23.05 7.82 34.43
N ALA A 187 -23.43 8.91 35.05
CA ALA A 187 -22.54 9.70 35.89
C ALA A 187 -21.92 8.83 36.99
N GLY A 188 -20.61 8.95 37.19
CA GLY A 188 -19.83 8.12 38.10
C GLY A 188 -19.24 6.86 37.47
N SER A 189 -19.76 6.39 36.33
CA SER A 189 -19.22 5.25 35.60
C SER A 189 -17.98 5.63 34.81
N ALA A 190 -17.22 4.64 34.32
CA ALA A 190 -16.03 4.91 33.48
C ALA A 190 -16.42 5.08 32.00
N ILE A 191 -15.85 6.09 31.35
CA ILE A 191 -15.87 6.22 29.89
C ILE A 191 -14.64 5.50 29.37
N ASN A 192 -14.82 4.57 28.43
CA ASN A 192 -13.75 3.86 27.75
C ASN A 192 -13.95 3.97 26.24
N LEU A 193 -13.10 4.74 25.57
CA LEU A 193 -13.12 4.90 24.12
C LEU A 193 -11.85 4.30 23.54
N VAL A 194 -11.97 3.51 22.47
CA VAL A 194 -10.84 2.88 21.79
C VAL A 194 -10.83 3.34 20.35
N CYS A 195 -9.76 4.00 19.95
CA CYS A 195 -9.50 4.41 18.57
C CYS A 195 -8.57 3.41 17.92
N ILE A 196 -8.91 2.97 16.72
CA ILE A 196 -8.10 2.10 15.88
C ILE A 196 -7.62 2.90 14.67
N ILE A 197 -6.33 2.80 14.36
CA ILE A 197 -5.75 3.36 13.14
C ILE A 197 -5.25 2.20 12.29
N GLU A 198 -5.75 2.12 11.05
CA GLU A 198 -5.43 1.09 10.06
C GLU A 198 -4.81 1.69 8.80
N ASN A 199 -4.26 0.81 7.95
CA ASN A 199 -3.69 1.15 6.64
C ASN A 199 -2.57 2.19 6.70
N SER A 200 -1.96 2.37 7.88
CA SER A 200 -0.79 3.24 8.02
C SER A 200 0.46 2.48 7.58
N PRO A 201 1.33 3.07 6.73
CA PRO A 201 2.56 2.42 6.25
C PRO A 201 3.55 2.11 7.38
N ALA A 202 3.48 2.87 8.45
CA ALA A 202 4.20 2.65 9.70
C ALA A 202 3.28 3.03 10.87
N PRO A 203 3.47 2.44 12.06
CA PRO A 203 2.70 2.85 13.23
C PRO A 203 2.82 4.36 13.45
N PRO A 204 1.70 5.08 13.63
CA PRO A 204 1.74 6.51 13.87
C PRO A 204 2.52 6.82 15.14
N GLN A 205 3.37 7.83 15.09
CA GLN A 205 4.22 8.26 16.22
C GLN A 205 3.40 8.78 17.39
N TYR A 206 2.19 9.29 17.12
CA TYR A 206 1.29 9.82 18.12
C TYR A 206 -0.18 9.69 17.68
N VAL A 207 -1.06 9.59 18.66
CA VAL A 207 -2.52 9.64 18.52
C VAL A 207 -3.03 10.64 19.52
N PHE A 208 -3.70 11.67 19.05
CA PHE A 208 -4.25 12.71 19.89
C PHE A 208 -5.76 12.56 20.06
N TRP A 209 -6.21 12.77 21.31
CA TRP A 209 -7.62 12.84 21.63
C TRP A 209 -8.05 14.27 21.90
N TYR A 210 -9.25 14.59 21.47
CA TYR A 210 -9.88 15.88 21.68
C TYR A 210 -11.27 15.68 22.27
N HIS A 211 -11.65 16.60 23.15
CA HIS A 211 -13.00 16.74 23.68
C HIS A 211 -13.52 18.12 23.32
N ASN A 212 -14.63 18.25 22.59
CA ASN A 212 -15.20 19.49 22.11
C ASN A 212 -14.13 20.43 21.48
N ALA A 213 -13.30 19.87 20.57
CA ALA A 213 -12.18 20.55 19.87
C ALA A 213 -10.98 20.97 20.75
N ARG A 214 -10.99 20.74 22.07
CA ARG A 214 -9.84 20.94 22.95
C ARG A 214 -9.06 19.64 23.07
N MET A 215 -7.74 19.74 22.91
CA MET A 215 -6.87 18.58 23.14
C MET A 215 -6.98 18.15 24.59
N ILE A 216 -7.12 16.85 24.79
CA ILE A 216 -7.10 16.23 26.10
C ILE A 216 -5.65 16.13 26.53
N ASN A 217 -5.28 16.88 27.57
CA ASN A 217 -3.97 16.71 28.21
C ASN A 217 -3.98 15.39 28.99
N TYR A 218 -2.88 14.65 28.87
CA TYR A 218 -2.66 13.38 29.57
C TYR A 218 -2.38 13.63 31.06
N ASP A 219 -3.32 14.28 31.73
CA ASP A 219 -3.19 14.64 33.15
C ASP A 219 -3.94 13.63 34.00
N GLU A 220 -3.22 12.66 34.53
CA GLU A 220 -3.77 11.63 35.45
C GLU A 220 -4.45 12.25 36.66
N ALA A 221 -4.03 13.45 37.08
CA ALA A 221 -4.65 14.17 38.19
C ALA A 221 -6.10 14.52 37.94
N GLN A 222 -6.54 14.59 36.68
CA GLN A 222 -7.95 14.81 36.31
C GLN A 222 -8.75 13.52 36.11
N GLY A 223 -8.15 12.35 36.38
CA GLY A 223 -8.78 11.05 36.21
C GLY A 223 -8.94 10.62 34.74
N VAL A 224 -8.13 11.17 33.84
CA VAL A 224 -8.10 10.81 32.41
C VAL A 224 -6.77 10.13 32.10
N THR A 225 -6.85 8.95 31.53
CA THR A 225 -5.68 8.19 31.08
C THR A 225 -5.80 7.86 29.59
N VAL A 226 -4.67 7.94 28.88
CA VAL A 226 -4.58 7.51 27.48
C VAL A 226 -3.42 6.55 27.35
N SER A 227 -3.69 5.40 26.73
CA SER A 227 -2.70 4.37 26.44
C SER A 227 -2.71 4.08 24.95
N THR A 228 -1.54 4.11 24.30
CA THR A 228 -1.43 3.81 22.88
C THR A 228 -0.50 2.61 22.67
N ALA A 229 -1.01 1.57 22.01
CA ALA A 229 -0.27 0.37 21.59
C ALA A 229 0.02 0.47 20.09
N PRO A 230 1.28 0.72 19.69
CA PRO A 230 1.65 0.80 18.28
C PRO A 230 1.65 -0.59 17.63
N GLY A 231 1.29 -0.66 16.35
CA GLY A 231 1.24 -1.91 15.58
C GLY A 231 0.72 -1.68 14.17
N ALA A 232 0.56 -2.76 13.40
CA ALA A 232 -0.08 -2.72 12.08
C ALA A 232 -1.51 -2.14 12.17
N ARG A 233 -2.18 -2.41 13.29
CA ARG A 233 -3.41 -1.77 13.75
C ARG A 233 -3.07 -1.08 15.06
N THR A 234 -2.75 0.21 15.01
CA THR A 234 -2.45 0.97 16.22
C THR A 234 -3.74 1.21 17.00
N GLN A 235 -3.71 0.91 18.30
CA GLN A 235 -4.84 1.14 19.22
C GLN A 235 -4.49 2.24 20.20
N SER A 236 -5.40 3.20 20.35
CA SER A 236 -5.30 4.21 21.39
C SER A 236 -6.57 4.19 22.26
N ALA A 237 -6.41 3.91 23.53
CA ALA A 237 -7.51 3.84 24.50
C ALA A 237 -7.50 5.09 25.39
N LEU A 238 -8.62 5.81 25.36
CA LEU A 238 -8.93 6.90 26.29
C LEU A 238 -9.85 6.36 27.38
N ARG A 239 -9.47 6.59 28.65
CA ARG A 239 -10.29 6.22 29.80
C ARG A 239 -10.48 7.43 30.72
N VAL A 240 -11.75 7.71 31.03
CA VAL A 240 -12.15 8.64 32.09
C VAL A 240 -12.71 7.81 33.25
N HIS A 241 -12.09 7.89 34.44
CA HIS A 241 -12.42 6.98 35.55
C HIS A 241 -13.81 7.19 36.14
N ALA A 242 -14.30 8.45 36.16
CA ALA A 242 -15.61 8.78 36.67
C ALA A 242 -16.27 9.85 35.78
N ALA A 243 -17.27 9.45 35.03
CA ALA A 243 -18.03 10.34 34.15
C ALA A 243 -18.74 11.43 34.94
N ARG A 244 -18.66 12.66 34.45
CA ARG A 244 -19.41 13.82 34.97
C ARG A 244 -20.19 14.43 33.80
N PRO A 245 -21.25 15.19 34.05
CA PRO A 245 -21.96 15.90 32.99
C PRO A 245 -21.05 16.77 32.07
N SER A 246 -19.96 17.32 32.63
CA SER A 246 -18.95 18.08 31.87
C SER A 246 -18.14 17.23 30.88
N HIS A 247 -18.17 15.90 31.00
CA HIS A 247 -17.52 14.97 30.07
C HIS A 247 -18.42 14.58 28.90
N ALA A 248 -19.68 15.04 28.88
CA ALA A 248 -20.53 14.89 27.72
C ALA A 248 -20.02 15.75 26.55
N GLY A 249 -20.18 15.28 25.32
CA GLY A 249 -19.80 16.00 24.13
C GLY A 249 -19.11 15.16 23.07
N ASN A 250 -18.54 15.85 22.08
CA ASN A 250 -17.87 15.21 20.94
C ASN A 250 -16.42 14.88 21.29
N TYR A 251 -16.09 13.59 21.22
CA TYR A 251 -14.71 13.12 21.29
C TYR A 251 -14.18 12.85 19.90
N SER A 252 -12.94 13.23 19.62
CA SER A 252 -12.29 12.87 18.38
C SER A 252 -10.87 12.34 18.59
N CYS A 253 -10.53 11.33 17.81
CA CYS A 253 -9.23 10.72 17.72
C CYS A 253 -8.55 11.16 16.43
N ARG A 254 -7.30 11.60 16.49
CA ARG A 254 -6.53 12.09 15.35
C ARG A 254 -5.17 11.43 15.30
N ALA A 255 -4.81 10.93 14.11
CA ALA A 255 -3.48 10.40 13.80
C ALA A 255 -2.93 11.05 12.53
N PRO A 256 -1.60 11.06 12.31
CA PRO A 256 -1.01 11.59 11.09
C PRO A 256 -1.52 10.89 9.83
N GLY A 257 -1.94 11.67 8.84
CA GLY A 257 -2.38 11.18 7.54
C GLY A 257 -3.77 10.53 7.48
N ALA A 258 -4.45 10.37 8.63
CA ALA A 258 -5.81 9.86 8.72
C ALA A 258 -6.81 10.99 8.97
N ASP A 259 -8.01 10.84 8.42
CA ASP A 259 -9.13 11.71 8.78
C ASP A 259 -9.53 11.47 10.25
N PRO A 260 -9.96 12.51 11.00
CA PRO A 260 -10.36 12.36 12.39
C PRO A 260 -11.57 11.44 12.56
N ALA A 261 -11.51 10.50 13.51
CA ALA A 261 -12.67 9.75 13.94
C ALA A 261 -13.40 10.49 15.06
N HIS A 262 -14.73 10.40 15.08
CA HIS A 262 -15.59 11.12 16.04
C HIS A 262 -16.56 10.16 16.71
N ILE A 263 -16.89 10.46 17.98
CA ILE A 263 -17.95 9.82 18.74
C ILE A 263 -18.57 10.84 19.69
N TYR A 264 -19.90 10.80 19.84
CA TYR A 264 -20.57 11.66 20.80
C TYR A 264 -20.86 10.89 22.09
N VAL A 265 -20.44 11.43 23.24
CA VAL A 265 -20.65 10.83 24.56
C VAL A 265 -21.77 11.58 25.29
N TYR A 266 -22.77 10.84 25.69
CA TYR A 266 -23.86 11.31 26.54
C TYR A 266 -23.62 10.81 27.95
N VAL A 267 -23.67 11.74 28.95
CA VAL A 267 -23.59 11.39 30.36
C VAL A 267 -24.93 11.68 30.99
N SER A 268 -25.64 10.60 31.40
CA SER A 268 -26.91 10.70 32.09
C SER A 268 -26.68 10.79 33.61
N GLU A 269 -27.48 11.61 34.31
CA GLU A 269 -27.55 11.53 35.77
C GLU A 269 -28.23 10.20 36.09
N GLY A 270 -27.50 9.27 36.72
CA GLY A 270 -27.94 7.90 36.96
C GLY A 270 -29.33 7.80 37.61
N SER A 271 -30.01 6.70 37.36
CA SER A 271 -31.35 6.40 37.80
C SER A 271 -31.59 6.47 39.32
N ASP A 272 -30.52 6.49 40.14
CA ASP A 272 -30.61 6.62 41.59
C ASP A 272 -31.27 7.93 42.05
N LYS A 273 -31.07 9.05 41.29
CA LYS A 273 -31.78 10.30 41.57
C LYS A 273 -33.28 10.23 41.18
N MET A 274 -33.62 9.51 40.12
CA MET A 274 -35.02 9.25 39.77
C MET A 274 -35.72 8.36 40.80
N ALA A 275 -35.04 7.30 41.23
CA ALA A 275 -35.58 6.41 42.27
C ALA A 275 -35.77 7.16 43.60
N ALA A 276 -34.82 8.03 43.99
CA ALA A 276 -34.95 8.86 45.18
C ALA A 276 -36.06 9.92 45.08
N THR A 277 -36.29 10.52 43.92
CA THR A 277 -37.40 11.44 43.68
C THR A 277 -38.76 10.74 43.64
N LEU A 278 -38.83 9.57 43.02
CA LEU A 278 -40.03 8.73 43.02
C LEU A 278 -40.37 8.23 44.42
N SER A 279 -39.38 7.81 45.21
CA SER A 279 -39.60 7.38 46.60
C SER A 279 -40.04 8.52 47.55
N ARG A 280 -39.51 9.74 47.37
CA ARG A 280 -39.95 10.94 48.09
C ARG A 280 -41.40 11.31 47.73
N ASN A 281 -41.75 11.27 46.47
CA ASN A 281 -43.13 11.54 46.03
C ASN A 281 -44.11 10.47 46.47
N ALA A 282 -43.70 9.20 46.57
CA ALA A 282 -44.48 8.13 47.13
C ALA A 282 -44.68 8.26 48.65
N ALA A 283 -43.65 8.76 49.37
CA ALA A 283 -43.77 8.98 50.83
C ALA A 283 -44.69 10.15 51.18
N VAL A 284 -44.82 11.18 50.31
CA VAL A 284 -45.75 12.31 50.49
C VAL A 284 -47.18 11.92 50.17
N ALA A 285 -47.42 10.87 49.37
CA ALA A 285 -48.75 10.37 49.03
C ALA A 285 -49.37 9.42 50.07
N GLN A 286 -48.64 8.99 51.10
CA GLN A 286 -49.18 8.22 52.20
C GLN A 286 -49.83 9.16 53.20
N GLY A 287 -51.10 9.50 52.99
CA GLY A 287 -51.93 10.11 53.96
C GLY A 287 -52.07 9.17 55.18
N PRO A 288 -52.54 9.67 56.34
CA PRO A 288 -52.64 8.85 57.55
C PRO A 288 -53.41 7.57 57.25
N PRO A 289 -52.99 6.41 57.78
CA PRO A 289 -53.59 5.13 57.47
C PRO A 289 -55.07 5.17 57.81
N VAL A 290 -55.90 4.67 56.90
CA VAL A 290 -57.35 4.67 56.96
C VAL A 290 -57.89 4.11 58.32
N SER A 291 -57.09 3.29 59.01
CA SER A 291 -57.33 2.78 60.33
C SER A 291 -57.45 3.89 61.41
N VAL A 292 -56.66 4.99 61.30
CA VAL A 292 -56.71 6.09 62.26
C VAL A 292 -58.04 6.90 62.13
N LEU A 293 -58.49 7.09 60.87
CA LEU A 293 -59.79 7.72 60.61
C LEU A 293 -60.96 6.87 61.05
N LEU A 294 -60.86 5.55 60.95
CA LEU A 294 -61.90 4.62 61.42
C LEU A 294 -62.02 4.62 62.96
N TYR A 295 -60.91 4.68 63.68
CA TYR A 295 -60.87 4.80 65.15
C TYR A 295 -61.45 6.13 65.65
N ALA A 296 -61.17 7.23 64.94
CA ALA A 296 -61.71 8.53 65.29
C ALA A 296 -63.24 8.62 65.09
N LEU A 297 -63.78 7.98 64.06
CA LEU A 297 -65.18 7.91 63.77
C LEU A 297 -65.94 7.00 64.77
N LEU A 298 -65.31 5.88 65.17
CA LEU A 298 -65.88 4.98 66.19
C LEU A 298 -65.87 5.62 67.58
N ALA A 299 -64.82 6.37 67.94
CA ALA A 299 -64.78 7.10 69.20
C ALA A 299 -65.86 8.20 69.33
N SER A 300 -66.15 8.90 68.23
CA SER A 300 -67.20 9.93 68.19
C SER A 300 -68.59 9.34 68.25
N ALA A 301 -68.83 8.14 67.70
CA ALA A 301 -70.10 7.42 67.78
C ALA A 301 -70.41 6.92 69.22
N VAL A 302 -69.42 6.46 69.95
CA VAL A 302 -69.58 6.00 71.37
C VAL A 302 -69.86 7.18 72.30
N LEU A 303 -69.26 8.32 72.07
CA LEU A 303 -69.50 9.56 72.84
C LEU A 303 -70.92 10.13 72.63
N SER A 304 -71.43 9.99 71.40
CA SER A 304 -72.85 10.43 71.13
C SER A 304 -73.92 9.48 71.67
N ALA A 305 -73.66 8.17 71.78
CA ALA A 305 -74.52 7.20 72.34
C ALA A 305 -74.65 7.30 73.88
N GLY A 306 -73.57 7.67 74.57
CA GLY A 306 -73.56 7.86 76.02
C GLY A 306 -74.28 9.13 76.53
N ALA A 307 -74.62 10.06 75.63
CA ALA A 307 -75.35 11.29 76.03
C ALA A 307 -76.87 11.15 75.98
N LEU A 308 -77.45 10.05 75.45
CA LEU A 308 -78.89 9.82 75.37
C LEU A 308 -79.46 9.03 76.52
N GLU A 309 -78.63 8.51 77.43
CA GLU A 309 -79.05 7.73 78.57
C GLU A 309 -79.13 8.52 79.90
N ARG A 310 -79.06 9.84 79.88
CA ARG A 310 -79.15 10.73 81.03
C ARG A 310 -80.17 11.89 80.87
N THR A 311 -81.34 11.57 80.37
CA THR A 311 -82.50 12.45 80.56
C THR A 311 -83.74 11.66 80.94
#